data_c23bdcf8eaa5ef0b8d91ef73af7d222a
#
_entry.id   c23bdcf8eaa5ef0b8d91ef73af7d222a
#
_cell.length_a   1.000
_cell.length_b   1.000
_cell.length_c   1.000
_cell.angle_alpha   90.00
_cell.angle_beta   90.00
_cell.angle_gamma   90.00
#
_symmetry.space_group_name_H-M   'P 1'
#
loop_
_entity.id
_entity.type
_entity.pdbx_description
1 polymer ?
#
loop_
_entity_poly.entity_id
_entity_poly.type
_entity_poly.pdbx_seq_one_letter_code
_entity_poly.pdbx_strand_id
1 'polypeptide(L)'
;MEKKLINWRVVIILLILSIVGIIAVLPYTLTLQSEIIKSMKIPLEAVIISSIIQNAILFFILILIGHIVARKINLGTPILEKFTKGKKVIKDIKNILPISIGLGGLSGAIIIALDLIFANLTPKISTTTVLPGAVYGFFASFYGAINEEIMLRLFLMSIVIFLIRFITKNKEKEIKPIVAWIAIIFTALIFGLGHLPITSSITAISPFIVARALVLNGIAGILLNNLSYCNSES
;
A
#
# COMPACT_ATOMS: atom_id res chain seq x y z
N MET A 1 -21.21 -10.75 -24.13
CA MET A 1 -19.89 -10.10 -24.38
C MET A 1 -18.90 -10.61 -23.34
N GLU A 2 -17.90 -11.36 -23.75
CA GLU A 2 -16.82 -11.76 -22.84
C GLU A 2 -16.13 -10.53 -22.27
N LYS A 3 -16.08 -10.40 -20.94
CA LYS A 3 -15.33 -9.34 -20.27
C LYS A 3 -13.84 -9.57 -20.61
N LYS A 4 -13.25 -8.70 -21.44
CA LYS A 4 -11.80 -8.74 -21.70
C LYS A 4 -11.06 -8.86 -20.37
N LEU A 5 -10.16 -9.82 -20.25
CA LEU A 5 -9.45 -10.14 -19.00
C LEU A 5 -8.65 -8.93 -18.47
N ILE A 6 -8.12 -8.10 -19.36
CA ILE A 6 -7.33 -6.90 -19.02
C ILE A 6 -8.04 -5.66 -19.55
N ASN A 7 -8.21 -4.67 -18.67
CA ASN A 7 -8.60 -3.31 -19.05
C ASN A 7 -7.34 -2.42 -19.05
N TRP A 8 -6.70 -2.31 -20.21
CA TRP A 8 -5.46 -1.53 -20.37
C TRP A 8 -5.59 -0.07 -19.94
N ARG A 9 -6.77 0.56 -20.10
CA ARG A 9 -6.98 1.93 -19.63
C ARG A 9 -6.84 2.05 -18.12
N VAL A 10 -7.38 1.08 -17.37
CA VAL A 10 -7.21 1.03 -15.91
C VAL A 10 -5.75 0.77 -15.53
N VAL A 11 -5.09 -0.17 -16.20
CA VAL A 11 -3.67 -0.50 -15.96
C VAL A 11 -2.78 0.74 -16.18
N ILE A 12 -2.98 1.47 -17.27
CA ILE A 12 -2.20 2.68 -17.59
C ILE A 12 -2.46 3.79 -16.55
N ILE A 13 -3.72 4.02 -16.14
CA ILE A 13 -4.04 5.03 -15.12
C ILE A 13 -3.36 4.68 -13.80
N LEU A 14 -3.46 3.42 -13.35
CA LEU A 14 -2.82 2.98 -12.11
C LEU A 14 -1.30 3.10 -12.19
N LEU A 15 -0.69 2.81 -13.33
CA LEU A 15 0.75 2.96 -13.53
C LEU A 15 1.18 4.43 -13.46
N ILE A 16 0.45 5.33 -14.11
CA ILE A 16 0.73 6.77 -14.03
C ILE A 16 0.63 7.26 -12.59
N LEU A 17 -0.44 6.90 -11.88
CA LEU A 17 -0.62 7.26 -10.48
C LEU A 17 0.50 6.68 -9.60
N SER A 18 0.92 5.44 -9.86
CA SER A 18 2.03 4.80 -9.16
C SER A 18 3.34 5.55 -9.37
N ILE A 19 3.65 5.98 -10.60
CA ILE A 19 4.84 6.77 -10.90
C ILE A 19 4.82 8.11 -10.15
N VAL A 20 3.65 8.76 -10.06
CA VAL A 20 3.48 9.98 -9.25
C VAL A 20 3.79 9.70 -7.78
N GLY A 21 3.28 8.62 -7.21
CA GLY A 21 3.59 8.22 -5.83
C GLY A 21 5.07 7.91 -5.61
N ILE A 22 5.72 7.20 -6.57
CA ILE A 22 7.16 6.90 -6.54
C ILE A 22 7.98 8.20 -6.52
N ILE A 23 7.66 9.17 -7.37
CA ILE A 23 8.36 10.45 -7.41
C ILE A 23 8.13 11.24 -6.10
N ALA A 24 6.91 11.22 -5.59
CA ALA A 24 6.54 11.93 -4.37
C ALA A 24 7.28 11.43 -3.12
N VAL A 25 7.60 10.13 -3.03
CA VAL A 25 8.32 9.56 -1.88
C VAL A 25 9.83 9.75 -1.95
N LEU A 26 10.40 10.08 -3.11
CA LEU A 26 11.86 10.19 -3.30
C LEU A 26 12.54 11.14 -2.29
N PRO A 27 12.08 12.39 -2.05
CA PRO A 27 12.73 13.28 -1.10
C PRO A 27 12.81 12.67 0.31
N TYR A 28 11.77 11.94 0.73
CA TYR A 28 11.74 11.25 2.00
C TYR A 28 12.77 10.13 2.08
N THR A 29 12.78 9.23 1.10
CA THR A 29 13.68 8.05 1.08
C THR A 29 15.14 8.45 0.90
N LEU A 30 15.44 9.42 0.04
CA LEU A 30 16.78 9.93 -0.18
C LEU A 30 17.35 10.60 1.10
N THR A 31 16.52 11.33 1.84
CA THR A 31 16.92 11.92 3.12
C THR A 31 17.20 10.82 4.15
N LEU A 32 16.30 9.86 4.31
CA LEU A 32 16.41 8.79 5.29
C LEU A 32 17.61 7.88 5.04
N GLN A 33 17.95 7.64 3.78
CA GLN A 33 19.05 6.77 3.35
C GLN A 33 20.30 7.55 2.92
N SER A 34 20.41 8.83 3.28
CA SER A 34 21.48 9.71 2.80
C SER A 34 22.89 9.17 3.10
N GLU A 35 23.11 8.59 4.27
CA GLU A 35 24.41 8.03 4.63
C GLU A 35 24.78 6.78 3.80
N ILE A 36 23.78 5.92 3.54
CA ILE A 36 23.96 4.74 2.68
C ILE A 36 24.30 5.17 1.27
N ILE A 37 23.55 6.13 0.72
CA ILE A 37 23.74 6.64 -0.64
C ILE A 37 25.13 7.26 -0.79
N LYS A 38 25.59 8.07 0.17
CA LYS A 38 26.93 8.64 0.18
C LYS A 38 28.03 7.56 0.17
N SER A 39 27.83 6.45 0.90
CA SER A 39 28.78 5.35 0.97
C SER A 39 28.91 4.59 -0.35
N MET A 40 27.88 4.56 -1.18
CA MET A 40 27.86 3.83 -2.45
C MET A 40 28.76 4.43 -3.53
N LYS A 41 29.21 5.69 -3.39
CA LYS A 41 30.02 6.42 -4.39
C LYS A 41 29.41 6.43 -5.79
N ILE A 42 28.08 6.37 -5.90
CA ILE A 42 27.30 6.41 -7.13
C ILE A 42 26.70 7.82 -7.28
N PRO A 43 26.66 8.40 -8.49
CA PRO A 43 26.01 9.68 -8.71
C PRO A 43 24.55 9.65 -8.27
N LEU A 44 24.09 10.71 -7.59
CA LEU A 44 22.73 10.78 -7.05
C LEU A 44 21.67 10.64 -8.13
N GLU A 45 21.91 11.21 -9.29
CA GLU A 45 21.03 11.13 -10.47
C GLU A 45 20.84 9.68 -10.91
N ALA A 46 21.89 8.87 -10.89
CA ALA A 46 21.81 7.46 -11.23
C ALA A 46 20.99 6.66 -10.19
N VAL A 47 21.12 7.01 -8.91
CA VAL A 47 20.27 6.42 -7.85
C VAL A 47 18.81 6.76 -8.05
N ILE A 48 18.49 8.03 -8.34
CA ILE A 48 17.13 8.50 -8.58
C ILE A 48 16.52 7.80 -9.80
N ILE A 49 17.21 7.84 -10.94
CA ILE A 49 16.72 7.26 -12.19
C ILE A 49 16.50 5.75 -12.05
N SER A 50 17.50 5.04 -11.49
CA SER A 50 17.37 3.59 -11.27
C SER A 50 16.22 3.24 -10.32
N SER A 51 16.03 4.01 -9.24
CA SER A 51 14.92 3.81 -8.30
C SER A 51 13.57 4.00 -8.99
N ILE A 52 13.39 5.05 -9.81
CA ILE A 52 12.14 5.28 -10.54
C ILE A 52 11.87 4.13 -11.51
N ILE A 53 12.87 3.74 -12.32
CA ILE A 53 12.70 2.68 -13.32
C ILE A 53 12.38 1.34 -12.66
N GLN A 54 13.15 0.93 -11.64
CA GLN A 54 12.94 -0.34 -10.95
C GLN A 54 11.55 -0.41 -10.30
N ASN A 55 11.14 0.64 -9.59
CA ASN A 55 9.83 0.70 -8.98
C ASN A 55 8.71 0.75 -10.03
N ALA A 56 8.88 1.50 -11.12
CA ALA A 56 7.87 1.54 -12.20
C ALA A 56 7.67 0.16 -12.84
N ILE A 57 8.75 -0.58 -13.10
CA ILE A 57 8.67 -1.97 -13.60
C ILE A 57 7.99 -2.87 -12.58
N LEU A 58 8.39 -2.80 -11.31
CA LEU A 58 7.76 -3.58 -10.24
C LEU A 58 6.26 -3.31 -10.16
N PHE A 59 5.85 -2.04 -10.08
CA PHE A 59 4.44 -1.70 -9.99
C PHE A 59 3.66 -2.04 -11.25
N PHE A 60 4.25 -1.95 -12.43
CA PHE A 60 3.61 -2.45 -13.65
C PHE A 60 3.26 -3.94 -13.54
N ILE A 61 4.17 -4.77 -13.04
CA ILE A 61 3.94 -6.21 -12.84
C ILE A 61 2.86 -6.43 -11.77
N LEU A 62 2.94 -5.73 -10.62
CA LEU A 62 1.95 -5.84 -9.54
C LEU A 62 0.55 -5.43 -10.01
N ILE A 63 0.44 -4.33 -10.75
CA ILE A 63 -0.82 -3.84 -11.31
C ILE A 63 -1.39 -4.85 -12.30
N LEU A 64 -0.57 -5.37 -13.20
CA LEU A 64 -1.02 -6.30 -14.25
C LEU A 64 -1.54 -7.60 -13.63
N ILE A 65 -0.76 -8.24 -12.76
CA ILE A 65 -1.15 -9.49 -12.10
C ILE A 65 -2.34 -9.24 -11.18
N GLY A 66 -2.27 -8.20 -10.33
CA GLY A 66 -3.34 -7.84 -9.41
C GLY A 66 -4.66 -7.56 -10.13
N HIS A 67 -4.62 -6.79 -11.22
CA HIS A 67 -5.82 -6.49 -12.01
C HIS A 67 -6.45 -7.77 -12.63
N ILE A 68 -5.63 -8.67 -13.18
CA ILE A 68 -6.11 -9.94 -13.74
C ILE A 68 -6.75 -10.80 -12.65
N VAL A 69 -6.08 -10.95 -11.51
CA VAL A 69 -6.55 -11.80 -10.40
C VAL A 69 -7.80 -11.21 -9.76
N ALA A 70 -7.79 -9.91 -9.46
CA ALA A 70 -8.93 -9.21 -8.86
C ALA A 70 -10.20 -9.38 -9.72
N ARG A 71 -10.09 -9.29 -11.04
CA ARG A 71 -11.23 -9.51 -11.94
C ARG A 71 -11.75 -10.94 -11.93
N LYS A 72 -10.87 -11.94 -11.77
CA LYS A 72 -11.28 -13.36 -11.67
C LYS A 72 -12.10 -13.65 -10.41
N ILE A 73 -11.87 -12.90 -9.34
CA ILE A 73 -12.56 -13.08 -8.06
C ILE A 73 -13.69 -12.06 -7.82
N ASN A 74 -14.02 -11.26 -8.85
CA ASN A 74 -14.99 -10.16 -8.79
C ASN A 74 -14.62 -9.00 -7.83
N LEU A 75 -13.35 -8.93 -7.42
CA LEU A 75 -12.75 -7.74 -6.82
C LEU A 75 -12.17 -6.91 -7.97
N GLY A 76 -12.72 -5.76 -8.22
CA GLY A 76 -12.25 -4.88 -9.29
C GLY A 76 -11.86 -3.51 -8.74
N THR A 77 -11.64 -2.59 -9.67
CA THR A 77 -11.48 -1.17 -9.40
C THR A 77 -12.72 -0.41 -9.91
N PRO A 78 -13.88 -0.53 -9.24
CA PRO A 78 -15.18 -0.16 -9.83
C PRO A 78 -15.25 1.30 -10.25
N ILE A 79 -14.69 2.22 -9.46
CA ILE A 79 -14.67 3.66 -9.79
C ILE A 79 -13.83 3.92 -11.04
N LEU A 80 -12.62 3.32 -11.13
CA LEU A 80 -11.76 3.45 -12.30
C LEU A 80 -12.37 2.80 -13.54
N GLU A 81 -13.01 1.65 -13.37
CA GLU A 81 -13.71 0.97 -14.47
C GLU A 81 -14.93 1.79 -14.97
N LYS A 82 -15.67 2.46 -14.08
CA LYS A 82 -16.72 3.41 -14.47
C LYS A 82 -16.14 4.61 -15.22
N PHE A 83 -15.06 5.18 -14.69
CA PHE A 83 -14.37 6.32 -15.29
C PHE A 83 -13.86 6.01 -16.70
N THR A 84 -13.19 4.86 -16.89
CA THR A 84 -12.66 4.44 -18.21
C THR A 84 -13.75 4.16 -19.25
N LYS A 85 -15.01 3.99 -18.83
CA LYS A 85 -16.20 3.87 -19.69
C LYS A 85 -16.89 5.22 -19.94
N GLY A 86 -16.30 6.34 -19.54
CA GLY A 86 -16.86 7.68 -19.68
C GLY A 86 -18.04 7.99 -18.74
N LYS A 87 -18.25 7.18 -17.69
CA LYS A 87 -19.31 7.41 -16.71
C LYS A 87 -18.87 8.43 -15.65
N LYS A 88 -19.80 9.25 -15.17
CA LYS A 88 -19.55 10.21 -14.09
C LYS A 88 -19.30 9.46 -12.78
N VAL A 89 -18.14 9.70 -12.15
CA VAL A 89 -17.72 9.07 -10.89
C VAL A 89 -17.72 10.04 -9.69
N ILE A 90 -18.04 11.33 -9.92
CA ILE A 90 -18.00 12.37 -8.88
C ILE A 90 -18.91 12.03 -7.70
N LYS A 91 -20.09 11.47 -7.96
CA LYS A 91 -21.03 11.06 -6.90
C LYS A 91 -20.45 9.92 -6.06
N ASP A 92 -19.85 8.92 -6.71
CA ASP A 92 -19.21 7.80 -6.02
C ASP A 92 -18.07 8.30 -5.11
N ILE A 93 -17.23 9.22 -5.62
CA ILE A 93 -16.12 9.83 -4.85
C ILE A 93 -16.67 10.64 -3.68
N LYS A 94 -17.67 11.51 -3.89
CA LYS A 94 -18.25 12.32 -2.81
C LYS A 94 -18.86 11.49 -1.69
N ASN A 95 -19.40 10.32 -1.98
CA ASN A 95 -19.98 9.44 -0.98
C ASN A 95 -18.91 8.75 -0.13
N ILE A 96 -17.77 8.40 -0.72
CA ILE A 96 -16.68 7.67 -0.04
C ILE A 96 -15.75 8.63 0.71
N LEU A 97 -15.51 9.83 0.18
CA LEU A 97 -14.51 10.77 0.68
C LEU A 97 -14.64 11.11 2.18
N PRO A 98 -15.84 11.46 2.72
CA PRO A 98 -15.97 11.80 4.14
C PRO A 98 -15.60 10.64 5.07
N ILE A 99 -16.04 9.42 4.72
CA ILE A 99 -15.74 8.21 5.49
C ILE A 99 -14.24 7.92 5.42
N SER A 100 -13.62 8.04 4.24
CA SER A 100 -12.18 7.83 4.07
C SER A 100 -11.34 8.83 4.86
N ILE A 101 -11.74 10.12 4.88
CA ILE A 101 -11.07 11.15 5.69
C ILE A 101 -11.23 10.85 7.18
N GLY A 102 -12.45 10.52 7.63
CA GLY A 102 -12.71 10.20 9.04
C GLY A 102 -11.90 9.00 9.53
N LEU A 103 -11.92 7.91 8.78
CA LEU A 103 -11.16 6.70 9.14
C LEU A 103 -9.64 6.89 9.00
N GLY A 104 -9.19 7.63 8.00
CA GLY A 104 -7.77 7.98 7.85
C GLY A 104 -7.27 8.83 9.02
N GLY A 105 -8.04 9.85 9.44
CA GLY A 105 -7.74 10.67 10.62
C GLY A 105 -7.72 9.86 11.91
N LEU A 106 -8.72 8.99 12.11
CA LEU A 106 -8.79 8.09 13.27
C LEU A 106 -7.59 7.13 13.29
N SER A 107 -7.27 6.51 12.15
CA SER A 107 -6.11 5.62 12.02
C SER A 107 -4.81 6.34 12.36
N GLY A 108 -4.61 7.54 11.83
CA GLY A 108 -3.44 8.37 12.12
C GLY A 108 -3.32 8.70 13.60
N ALA A 109 -4.42 9.11 14.24
CA ALA A 109 -4.43 9.40 15.68
C ALA A 109 -4.08 8.17 16.53
N ILE A 110 -4.65 6.99 16.20
CA ILE A 110 -4.33 5.72 16.88
C ILE A 110 -2.86 5.35 16.69
N ILE A 111 -2.34 5.47 15.46
CA ILE A 111 -0.93 5.16 15.16
C ILE A 111 0.00 6.06 15.96
N ILE A 112 -0.27 7.38 16.01
CA ILE A 112 0.54 8.33 16.79
C ILE A 112 0.50 7.97 18.29
N ALA A 113 -0.67 7.69 18.84
CA ALA A 113 -0.81 7.33 20.25
C ALA A 113 -0.02 6.04 20.60
N LEU A 114 -0.11 5.02 19.76
CA LEU A 114 0.63 3.77 19.93
C LEU A 114 2.13 3.97 19.71
N ASP A 115 2.54 4.78 18.76
CA ASP A 115 3.94 5.09 18.51
C ASP A 115 4.62 5.76 19.70
N LEU A 116 3.92 6.64 20.41
CA LEU A 116 4.38 7.24 21.66
C LEU A 116 4.60 6.19 22.76
N ILE A 117 3.76 5.14 22.82
CA ILE A 117 3.97 4.03 23.77
C ILE A 117 5.22 3.23 23.39
N PHE A 118 5.37 2.90 22.10
CA PHE A 118 6.53 2.15 21.62
C PHE A 118 7.84 2.95 21.71
N ALA A 119 7.80 4.28 21.66
CA ALA A 119 8.97 5.14 21.73
C ALA A 119 9.82 4.89 22.99
N ASN A 120 9.20 4.49 24.11
CA ASN A 120 9.88 4.16 25.35
C ASN A 120 10.42 2.72 25.40
N LEU A 121 9.96 1.85 24.51
CA LEU A 121 10.27 0.42 24.48
C LEU A 121 11.29 0.05 23.37
N THR A 122 11.47 0.95 22.40
CA THR A 122 12.31 0.70 21.23
C THR A 122 13.67 1.39 21.35
N PRO A 123 14.73 0.83 20.76
CA PRO A 123 16.02 1.50 20.67
C PRO A 123 15.88 2.87 20.02
N LYS A 124 16.65 3.84 20.51
CA LYS A 124 16.71 5.16 19.89
C LYS A 124 17.30 5.04 18.48
N ILE A 125 16.76 5.84 17.56
CA ILE A 125 17.31 5.98 16.20
C ILE A 125 18.74 6.51 16.33
N SER A 126 19.65 6.04 15.48
CA SER A 126 21.04 6.50 15.46
C SER A 126 21.09 8.03 15.35
N THR A 127 21.94 8.66 16.15
CA THR A 127 22.14 10.11 16.13
C THR A 127 22.68 10.64 14.80
N THR A 128 23.23 9.76 13.96
CA THR A 128 23.72 10.08 12.62
C THR A 128 22.62 10.06 11.55
N THR A 129 21.45 9.45 11.85
CA THR A 129 20.34 9.37 10.89
C THR A 129 19.64 10.71 10.76
N VAL A 130 19.64 11.26 9.55
CA VAL A 130 18.87 12.46 9.21
C VAL A 130 17.41 12.08 9.02
N LEU A 131 16.53 12.61 9.88
CA LEU A 131 15.10 12.37 9.76
C LEU A 131 14.47 13.33 8.73
N PRO A 132 13.63 12.81 7.81
CA PRO A 132 12.91 13.64 6.86
C PRO A 132 11.96 14.63 7.56
N GLY A 133 11.89 15.85 7.06
CA GLY A 133 10.95 16.86 7.58
C GLY A 133 9.49 16.56 7.24
N ALA A 134 8.56 17.24 7.92
CA ALA A 134 7.11 17.03 7.76
C ALA A 134 6.62 17.21 6.31
N VAL A 135 7.21 18.12 5.54
CA VAL A 135 6.87 18.31 4.11
C VAL A 135 7.17 17.07 3.30
N TYR A 136 8.32 16.43 3.53
CA TYR A 136 8.66 15.17 2.84
C TYR A 136 7.76 14.03 3.29
N GLY A 137 7.36 13.99 4.58
CA GLY A 137 6.37 13.05 5.08
C GLY A 137 5.00 13.22 4.40
N PHE A 138 4.57 14.47 4.19
CA PHE A 138 3.34 14.76 3.45
C PHE A 138 3.40 14.22 2.01
N PHE A 139 4.49 14.46 1.28
CA PHE A 139 4.64 13.89 -0.06
C PHE A 139 4.74 12.36 -0.03
N ALA A 140 5.42 11.78 0.95
CA ALA A 140 5.48 10.33 1.10
C ALA A 140 4.10 9.68 1.33
N SER A 141 3.13 10.41 1.90
CA SER A 141 1.76 9.91 2.08
C SER A 141 1.04 9.58 0.76
N PHE A 142 1.43 10.22 -0.35
CA PHE A 142 0.91 9.87 -1.68
C PHE A 142 1.36 8.48 -2.12
N TYR A 143 2.60 8.09 -1.79
CA TYR A 143 3.06 6.72 -2.03
C TYR A 143 2.23 5.72 -1.22
N GLY A 144 1.99 5.96 0.06
CA GLY A 144 1.11 5.14 0.89
C GLY A 144 -0.30 5.05 0.32
N ALA A 145 -0.89 6.18 -0.06
CA ALA A 145 -2.25 6.23 -0.58
C ALA A 145 -2.43 5.53 -1.95
N ILE A 146 -1.40 5.40 -2.75
CA ILE A 146 -1.49 4.87 -4.12
C ILE A 146 -0.74 3.54 -4.24
N ASN A 147 0.56 3.54 -3.98
CA ASN A 147 1.45 2.41 -4.26
C ASN A 147 1.23 1.27 -3.27
N GLU A 148 1.10 1.57 -1.99
CA GLU A 148 0.82 0.55 -0.98
C GLU A 148 -0.58 -0.05 -1.16
N GLU A 149 -1.58 0.75 -1.56
CA GLU A 149 -2.91 0.26 -1.90
C GLU A 149 -2.90 -0.68 -3.12
N ILE A 150 -2.12 -0.36 -4.16
CA ILE A 150 -1.93 -1.25 -5.31
C ILE A 150 -1.26 -2.55 -4.86
N MET A 151 -0.22 -2.47 -4.06
CA MET A 151 0.54 -3.63 -3.60
C MET A 151 -0.29 -4.52 -2.66
N LEU A 152 -0.97 -3.93 -1.67
CA LEU A 152 -1.67 -4.67 -0.63
C LEU A 152 -3.05 -5.15 -1.09
N ARG A 153 -3.85 -4.26 -1.65
CA ARG A 153 -5.24 -4.59 -2.01
C ARG A 153 -5.36 -5.19 -3.39
N LEU A 154 -4.87 -4.47 -4.40
CA LEU A 154 -5.06 -4.93 -5.76
C LEU A 154 -4.26 -6.20 -6.04
N PHE A 155 -3.03 -6.30 -5.52
CA PHE A 155 -2.16 -7.44 -5.78
C PHE A 155 -2.27 -8.49 -4.66
N LEU A 156 -1.74 -8.23 -3.47
CA LEU A 156 -1.54 -9.26 -2.44
C LEU A 156 -2.87 -9.84 -1.93
N MET A 157 -3.81 -8.99 -1.52
CA MET A 157 -5.12 -9.43 -1.04
C MET A 157 -5.89 -10.22 -2.11
N SER A 158 -5.84 -9.75 -3.36
CA SER A 158 -6.50 -10.47 -4.46
C SER A 158 -5.89 -11.85 -4.68
N ILE A 159 -4.56 -11.98 -4.61
CA ILE A 159 -3.89 -13.28 -4.71
C ILE A 159 -4.27 -14.20 -3.56
N VAL A 160 -4.26 -13.71 -2.33
CA VAL A 160 -4.61 -14.53 -1.15
C VAL A 160 -6.04 -15.07 -1.28
N ILE A 161 -7.00 -14.21 -1.62
CA ILE A 161 -8.40 -14.63 -1.82
C ILE A 161 -8.50 -15.63 -2.98
N PHE A 162 -7.81 -15.37 -4.09
CA PHE A 162 -7.77 -16.28 -5.24
C PHE A 162 -7.22 -17.66 -4.85
N LEU A 163 -6.11 -17.72 -4.11
CA LEU A 163 -5.50 -18.96 -3.65
C LEU A 163 -6.41 -19.72 -2.69
N ILE A 164 -7.05 -19.04 -1.73
CA ILE A 164 -8.01 -19.68 -0.81
C ILE A 164 -9.16 -20.31 -1.61
N ARG A 165 -9.74 -19.55 -2.55
CA ARG A 165 -10.82 -20.05 -3.41
C ARG A 165 -10.38 -21.22 -4.29
N PHE A 166 -9.17 -21.17 -4.80
CA PHE A 166 -8.59 -22.24 -5.62
C PHE A 166 -8.41 -23.53 -4.79
N ILE A 167 -7.83 -23.43 -3.59
CA ILE A 167 -7.58 -24.57 -2.70
C ILE A 167 -8.90 -25.16 -2.19
N THR A 168 -9.85 -24.31 -1.79
CA THR A 168 -11.16 -24.73 -1.27
C THR A 168 -12.14 -25.14 -2.36
N LYS A 169 -11.74 -25.03 -3.65
CA LYS A 169 -12.60 -25.29 -4.82
C LYS A 169 -13.93 -24.52 -4.79
N ASN A 170 -13.93 -23.36 -4.09
CA ASN A 170 -15.13 -22.55 -3.96
C ASN A 170 -15.42 -21.79 -5.27
N LYS A 171 -16.56 -22.13 -5.91
CA LYS A 171 -17.04 -21.50 -7.15
C LYS A 171 -18.05 -20.38 -6.92
N GLU A 172 -18.39 -20.06 -5.67
CA GLU A 172 -19.30 -18.96 -5.36
C GLU A 172 -18.74 -17.63 -5.90
N LYS A 173 -19.63 -16.79 -6.43
CA LYS A 173 -19.23 -15.47 -6.94
C LYS A 173 -18.86 -14.52 -5.81
N GLU A 174 -19.52 -14.64 -4.67
CA GLU A 174 -19.33 -13.80 -3.50
C GLU A 174 -18.13 -14.28 -2.66
N ILE A 175 -17.45 -13.35 -2.03
CA ILE A 175 -16.33 -13.64 -1.13
C ILE A 175 -16.91 -13.81 0.26
N LYS A 176 -16.75 -15.00 0.84
CA LYS A 176 -17.21 -15.24 2.21
C LYS A 176 -16.47 -14.29 3.19
N PRO A 177 -17.16 -13.69 4.17
CA PRO A 177 -16.54 -12.78 5.13
C PRO A 177 -15.28 -13.32 5.79
N ILE A 178 -15.29 -14.60 6.15
CA ILE A 178 -14.12 -15.26 6.76
C ILE A 178 -12.90 -15.26 5.83
N VAL A 179 -13.09 -15.44 4.52
CA VAL A 179 -12.01 -15.41 3.52
C VAL A 179 -11.46 -13.99 3.38
N ALA A 180 -12.34 -12.99 3.37
CA ALA A 180 -11.94 -11.58 3.35
C ALA A 180 -11.11 -11.23 4.59
N TRP A 181 -11.55 -11.62 5.79
CA TRP A 181 -10.81 -11.36 7.03
C TRP A 181 -9.45 -12.06 7.09
N ILE A 182 -9.36 -13.32 6.66
CA ILE A 182 -8.08 -14.02 6.55
C ILE A 182 -7.13 -13.26 5.62
N ALA A 183 -7.62 -12.82 4.47
CA ALA A 183 -6.80 -12.07 3.53
C ALA A 183 -6.39 -10.70 4.09
N ILE A 184 -7.26 -9.97 4.79
CA ILE A 184 -6.98 -8.69 5.44
C ILE A 184 -5.88 -8.87 6.51
N ILE A 185 -6.03 -9.84 7.40
CA ILE A 185 -5.05 -10.07 8.47
C ILE A 185 -3.70 -10.49 7.89
N PHE A 186 -3.70 -11.41 6.92
CA PHE A 186 -2.48 -11.88 6.28
C PHE A 186 -1.74 -10.74 5.57
N THR A 187 -2.44 -9.92 4.79
CA THR A 187 -1.85 -8.75 4.11
C THR A 187 -1.33 -7.72 5.09
N ALA A 188 -2.04 -7.45 6.19
CA ALA A 188 -1.60 -6.52 7.22
C ALA A 188 -0.31 -7.00 7.92
N LEU A 189 -0.18 -8.30 8.18
CA LEU A 189 1.05 -8.89 8.74
C LEU A 189 2.22 -8.76 7.76
N ILE A 190 2.02 -9.11 6.48
CA ILE A 190 3.07 -8.96 5.45
C ILE A 190 3.46 -7.49 5.30
N PHE A 191 2.52 -6.57 5.37
CA PHE A 191 2.78 -5.13 5.31
C PHE A 191 3.66 -4.67 6.47
N GLY A 192 3.34 -5.07 7.70
CA GLY A 192 4.16 -4.77 8.88
C GLY A 192 5.59 -5.33 8.76
N LEU A 193 5.72 -6.60 8.34
CA LEU A 193 7.02 -7.22 8.11
C LEU A 193 7.80 -6.55 6.96
N GLY A 194 7.11 -6.10 5.92
CA GLY A 194 7.70 -5.39 4.78
C GLY A 194 8.40 -4.08 5.14
N HIS A 195 8.08 -3.48 6.30
CA HIS A 195 8.75 -2.29 6.81
C HIS A 195 10.07 -2.57 7.57
N LEU A 196 10.33 -3.83 7.94
CA LEU A 196 11.54 -4.18 8.69
C LEU A 196 12.83 -3.92 7.93
N PRO A 197 12.96 -4.18 6.61
CA PRO A 197 14.19 -3.89 5.88
C PRO A 197 14.61 -2.42 5.95
N ILE A 198 13.66 -1.49 5.74
CA ILE A 198 13.96 -0.06 5.85
C ILE A 198 14.24 0.35 7.30
N THR A 199 13.54 -0.23 8.26
CA THR A 199 13.77 0.01 9.68
C THR A 199 15.15 -0.46 10.11
N SER A 200 15.64 -1.60 9.60
CA SER A 200 16.97 -2.12 9.90
C SER A 200 18.12 -1.22 9.44
N SER A 201 17.86 -0.35 8.45
CA SER A 201 18.87 0.61 7.98
C SER A 201 19.05 1.82 8.93
N ILE A 202 18.12 2.03 9.87
CA ILE A 202 18.13 3.19 10.78
C ILE A 202 18.21 2.81 12.26
N THR A 203 17.88 1.58 12.63
CA THR A 203 17.95 1.08 14.00
C THR A 203 18.12 -0.42 14.06
N ALA A 204 18.67 -0.93 15.18
CA ALA A 204 18.81 -2.37 15.40
C ALA A 204 17.43 -3.03 15.56
N ILE A 205 17.21 -4.14 14.86
CA ILE A 205 15.96 -4.91 14.97
C ILE A 205 15.93 -5.63 16.33
N SER A 206 14.88 -5.36 17.08
CA SER A 206 14.57 -6.00 18.35
C SER A 206 13.14 -6.55 18.31
N PRO A 207 12.74 -7.44 19.25
CA PRO A 207 11.36 -7.91 19.35
C PRO A 207 10.34 -6.76 19.45
N PHE A 208 10.68 -5.69 20.16
CA PHE A 208 9.83 -4.50 20.28
C PHE A 208 9.69 -3.73 18.95
N ILE A 209 10.76 -3.65 18.15
CA ILE A 209 10.72 -3.06 16.81
C ILE A 209 9.82 -3.89 15.89
N VAL A 210 9.92 -5.22 15.94
CA VAL A 210 9.03 -6.11 15.18
C VAL A 210 7.58 -5.93 15.61
N ALA A 211 7.31 -5.94 16.91
CA ALA A 211 5.98 -5.71 17.45
C ALA A 211 5.41 -4.33 17.03
N ARG A 212 6.23 -3.26 17.11
CA ARG A 212 5.88 -1.92 16.66
C ARG A 212 5.50 -1.93 15.17
N ALA A 213 6.35 -2.52 14.32
CA ALA A 213 6.09 -2.58 12.88
C ALA A 213 4.77 -3.34 12.58
N LEU A 214 4.53 -4.48 13.22
CA LEU A 214 3.32 -5.26 13.04
C LEU A 214 2.07 -4.53 13.55
N VAL A 215 2.15 -3.89 14.72
CA VAL A 215 0.98 -3.20 15.31
C VAL A 215 0.63 -1.94 14.53
N LEU A 216 1.61 -1.05 14.29
CA LEU A 216 1.32 0.24 13.65
C LEU A 216 0.88 0.07 12.18
N ASN A 217 1.59 -0.74 11.42
CA ASN A 217 1.22 -0.99 10.02
C ASN A 217 0.02 -1.95 9.90
N GLY A 218 -0.12 -2.91 10.83
CA GLY A 218 -1.24 -3.82 10.88
C GLY A 218 -2.58 -3.11 11.11
N ILE A 219 -2.63 -2.14 12.03
CA ILE A 219 -3.83 -1.32 12.27
C ILE A 219 -4.20 -0.52 11.02
N ALA A 220 -3.24 0.15 10.39
CA ALA A 220 -3.47 0.84 9.12
C ALA A 220 -4.03 -0.11 8.07
N GLY A 221 -3.43 -1.29 7.91
CA GLY A 221 -3.86 -2.32 6.98
C GLY A 221 -5.29 -2.80 7.24
N ILE A 222 -5.67 -3.07 8.48
CA ILE A 222 -7.00 -3.56 8.86
C ILE A 222 -8.07 -2.48 8.64
N LEU A 223 -7.85 -1.26 9.13
CA LEU A 223 -8.85 -0.18 9.06
C LEU A 223 -9.12 0.25 7.61
N LEU A 224 -8.08 0.34 6.80
CA LEU A 224 -8.22 0.69 5.39
C LEU A 224 -8.86 -0.44 4.56
N ASN A 225 -8.61 -1.71 4.87
CA ASN A 225 -9.19 -2.84 4.14
C ASN A 225 -10.69 -3.05 4.40
N ASN A 226 -11.20 -2.74 5.61
CA ASN A 226 -12.62 -2.84 5.92
C ASN A 226 -13.52 -1.96 5.03
N LEU A 227 -13.02 -0.78 4.63
CA LEU A 227 -13.75 0.13 3.73
C LEU A 227 -14.06 -0.48 2.36
N SER A 228 -13.16 -1.30 1.84
CA SER A 228 -13.35 -1.90 0.51
C SER A 228 -14.37 -3.01 0.52
N TYR A 229 -14.50 -3.74 1.62
CA TYR A 229 -15.45 -4.83 1.75
C TYR A 229 -16.90 -4.30 1.86
N CYS A 230 -17.12 -3.29 2.70
CA CYS A 230 -18.45 -2.67 2.86
C CYS A 230 -18.96 -2.00 1.57
N ASN A 231 -18.07 -1.49 0.71
CA ASN A 231 -18.45 -0.85 -0.56
C ASN A 231 -18.68 -1.84 -1.71
N SER A 232 -18.35 -3.12 -1.56
CA SER A 232 -18.60 -4.15 -2.58
C SER A 232 -20.00 -4.76 -2.46
N GLU A 233 -20.68 -4.57 -1.32
CA GLU A 233 -22.04 -5.07 -1.06
C GLU A 233 -23.15 -4.05 -1.37
N SER A 234 -22.80 -2.80 -1.67
CA SER A 234 -23.75 -1.73 -2.09
C SER A 234 -23.64 -1.46 -3.60
#